data_cf1fac116d54effe7828833d859e883f
#
_entry.id   cf1fac116d54effe7828833d859e883f
#
_cell.length_a   1.000
_cell.length_b   1.000
_cell.length_c   1.000
_cell.angle_alpha   90.00
_cell.angle_beta   90.00
_cell.angle_gamma   90.00
#
_symmetry.space_group_name_H-M   'P 1'
#
loop_
_entity.id
_entity.type
_entity.pdbx_description
1 polymer ?
#
loop_
_entity_poly.entity_id
_entity_poly.type
_entity_poly.pdbx_seq_one_letter_code
_entity_poly.pdbx_strand_id
1 'polypeptide(L)'
;MNDGNYRPHYARRLFLAAVAGAALTASLAGCSGAGKSGNSVEITNVSYDPTRELYQAINPAFATYWKKKTGQDVTFRMSHGGSGKQSRAIIDGLEADVATLALAYDIDVISSKAKLLPADWQKALPDNSSPYTSTIVFLVRKGNPKGIHDWGDLVKPGVEVITPNPKTSGGARWNFLAAWAYGRKAGGGSEAAGEAYVKQLFTHVPVLDSGARGATTTFVERGIGDVLLAWENEALLAEKKLGAGKFEIVNPSISILAEPPVAVVAANAKRHGTEEVSKAYLEYLYSPEAQVAIARNFYRPSDPKIAAQFASQFPKIDLVTIDKDFGGWTKAQKAYFDDGGAFDRIYTKK
;
A
#
# COMPACT_ATOMS: atom_id res chain seq x y z
N MET A 1 70.84 2.16 -5.62
CA MET A 1 71.54 1.02 -5.08
C MET A 1 70.57 -0.11 -5.00
N ASN A 2 70.79 -1.00 -5.91
CA ASN A 2 70.57 -2.45 -6.01
C ASN A 2 69.13 -2.96 -5.75
N ASP A 3 68.43 -3.34 -6.79
CA ASP A 3 68.52 -4.51 -7.70
C ASP A 3 68.15 -5.83 -7.03
N GLY A 4 67.25 -6.57 -7.66
CA GLY A 4 67.02 -7.95 -7.35
C GLY A 4 65.75 -8.54 -8.01
N ASN A 5 65.77 -8.60 -9.36
CA ASN A 5 65.00 -9.56 -10.17
C ASN A 5 65.17 -10.99 -9.72
N TYR A 6 64.11 -11.79 -9.81
CA TYR A 6 64.21 -13.17 -10.37
C TYR A 6 62.83 -13.74 -10.79
N ARG A 7 62.69 -14.02 -12.06
CA ARG A 7 61.86 -15.04 -12.72
C ARG A 7 62.83 -16.12 -13.22
N PRO A 8 62.42 -17.18 -13.88
CA PRO A 8 61.29 -18.14 -13.81
C PRO A 8 61.83 -19.61 -13.82
N HIS A 9 60.99 -20.63 -13.87
CA HIS A 9 61.28 -21.82 -14.69
C HIS A 9 60.05 -22.71 -14.92
N TYR A 10 59.76 -22.94 -16.19
CA TYR A 10 58.96 -24.02 -16.79
C TYR A 10 59.59 -25.40 -16.55
N ALA A 11 58.75 -26.42 -16.38
CA ALA A 11 59.07 -27.77 -16.86
C ALA A 11 57.82 -28.59 -17.17
N ARG A 12 57.64 -28.81 -18.45
CA ARG A 12 56.79 -29.84 -19.06
C ARG A 12 57.27 -31.23 -18.62
N ARG A 13 56.32 -32.15 -18.40
CA ARG A 13 56.52 -33.56 -18.80
C ARG A 13 55.17 -34.17 -19.21
N LEU A 14 55.07 -34.49 -20.48
CA LEU A 14 54.18 -35.46 -21.11
C LEU A 14 54.60 -36.89 -20.71
N PHE A 15 53.62 -37.77 -20.46
CA PHE A 15 53.71 -39.18 -20.76
C PHE A 15 52.37 -39.72 -21.26
N LEU A 16 52.43 -40.29 -22.43
CA LEU A 16 51.45 -41.11 -23.15
C LEU A 16 51.57 -42.60 -22.74
N ALA A 17 50.46 -43.32 -22.74
CA ALA A 17 50.16 -44.65 -23.25
C ALA A 17 48.94 -45.22 -22.50
N ALA A 18 47.86 -45.56 -23.05
CA ALA A 18 47.40 -46.46 -24.11
C ALA A 18 46.66 -47.69 -23.52
N VAL A 19 45.40 -47.83 -23.87
CA VAL A 19 44.60 -49.00 -24.28
C VAL A 19 44.26 -50.08 -23.26
N ALA A 20 42.96 -50.26 -22.98
CA ALA A 20 42.17 -51.45 -23.29
C ALA A 20 40.76 -51.36 -22.81
N GLY A 21 39.80 -51.74 -23.63
CA GLY A 21 38.35 -51.55 -23.46
C GLY A 21 37.72 -52.68 -22.62
N ALA A 22 36.58 -52.31 -22.12
CA ALA A 22 35.44 -53.18 -21.81
C ALA A 22 34.17 -52.43 -21.85
N ALA A 23 33.27 -52.81 -22.72
CA ALA A 23 31.91 -52.32 -22.81
C ALA A 23 31.12 -52.79 -21.60
N LEU A 24 30.49 -51.86 -20.89
CA LEU A 24 29.38 -52.15 -19.98
C LEU A 24 28.30 -51.09 -20.15
N THR A 25 27.14 -51.56 -20.47
CA THR A 25 25.87 -50.93 -20.65
C THR A 25 25.60 -49.95 -19.54
N ALA A 26 25.56 -48.63 -19.89
CA ALA A 26 25.14 -47.57 -19.02
C ALA A 26 23.61 -47.55 -18.95
N SER A 27 23.10 -47.83 -17.80
CA SER A 27 21.74 -47.51 -17.39
C SER A 27 21.58 -46.04 -17.44
N LEU A 28 20.73 -45.53 -18.30
CA LEU A 28 20.17 -44.17 -18.29
C LEU A 28 19.34 -44.00 -17.01
N ALA A 29 20.00 -43.66 -15.91
CA ALA A 29 19.31 -43.02 -14.79
C ALA A 29 18.99 -41.60 -15.22
N GLY A 30 17.75 -41.39 -15.61
CA GLY A 30 17.22 -40.10 -15.92
C GLY A 30 17.49 -39.11 -14.78
N CYS A 31 18.10 -37.98 -15.10
CA CYS A 31 17.98 -36.79 -14.30
C CYS A 31 16.49 -36.49 -14.18
N SER A 32 15.91 -36.95 -13.10
CA SER A 32 14.65 -36.41 -12.63
C SER A 32 14.94 -34.95 -12.30
N GLY A 33 14.68 -34.08 -13.27
CA GLY A 33 14.48 -32.67 -12.97
C GLY A 33 13.54 -32.61 -11.80
N ALA A 34 13.88 -31.81 -10.79
CA ALA A 34 13.00 -31.48 -9.68
C ALA A 34 11.66 -31.08 -10.29
N GLY A 35 10.71 -31.99 -10.30
CA GLY A 35 9.37 -31.74 -10.74
C GLY A 35 8.87 -30.61 -9.87
N LYS A 36 8.59 -29.48 -10.49
CA LYS A 36 7.63 -28.53 -9.89
C LYS A 36 6.45 -29.41 -9.54
N SER A 37 6.15 -29.56 -8.25
CA SER A 37 4.98 -30.30 -7.82
C SER A 37 3.80 -29.58 -8.51
N GLY A 38 3.10 -30.28 -9.39
CA GLY A 38 2.11 -29.72 -10.29
C GLY A 38 0.85 -29.16 -9.61
N ASN A 39 0.93 -28.82 -8.34
CA ASN A 39 -0.18 -28.35 -7.55
C ASN A 39 0.18 -27.14 -6.63
N SER A 40 1.14 -26.32 -7.02
CA SER A 40 1.54 -25.12 -6.27
C SER A 40 1.57 -23.91 -7.19
N VAL A 41 1.05 -22.78 -6.71
CA VAL A 41 0.97 -21.53 -7.44
C VAL A 41 1.45 -20.37 -6.57
N GLU A 42 2.08 -19.36 -7.18
CA GLU A 42 2.48 -18.12 -6.48
C GLU A 42 1.64 -16.94 -7.00
N ILE A 43 1.09 -16.13 -6.10
CA ILE A 43 0.43 -14.85 -6.39
C ILE A 43 1.36 -13.71 -6.04
N THR A 44 1.62 -12.83 -6.99
CA THR A 44 2.29 -11.55 -6.73
C THR A 44 1.25 -10.47 -6.43
N ASN A 45 1.21 -10.01 -5.17
CA ASN A 45 0.34 -8.91 -4.74
C ASN A 45 1.15 -7.62 -4.59
N VAL A 46 0.84 -6.64 -5.41
CA VAL A 46 1.42 -5.28 -5.35
C VAL A 46 0.48 -4.38 -4.56
N SER A 47 0.91 -4.02 -3.36
CA SER A 47 0.07 -3.50 -2.31
C SER A 47 0.51 -2.12 -1.80
N TYR A 48 -0.44 -1.37 -1.26
CA TYR A 48 -0.20 -0.12 -0.54
C TYR A 48 0.42 -0.38 0.85
N ASP A 49 1.36 0.47 1.30
CA ASP A 49 2.15 0.27 2.53
C ASP A 49 1.36 -0.13 3.78
N PRO A 50 0.28 0.56 4.16
CA PRO A 50 -0.43 0.29 5.42
C PRO A 50 -1.12 -1.06 5.49
N THR A 51 -1.28 -1.75 4.38
CA THR A 51 -1.95 -3.06 4.34
C THR A 51 -1.01 -4.24 4.65
N ARG A 52 0.24 -3.98 4.97
CA ARG A 52 1.25 -5.02 5.23
C ARG A 52 0.80 -6.03 6.29
N GLU A 53 0.39 -5.56 7.45
CA GLU A 53 -0.03 -6.40 8.57
C GLU A 53 -1.34 -7.13 8.26
N LEU A 54 -2.24 -6.48 7.51
CA LEU A 54 -3.47 -7.11 7.04
C LEU A 54 -3.15 -8.32 6.16
N TYR A 55 -2.30 -8.15 5.13
CA TYR A 55 -1.98 -9.26 4.23
C TYR A 55 -1.10 -10.34 4.88
N GLN A 56 -0.30 -10.01 5.90
CA GLN A 56 0.35 -11.02 6.74
C GLN A 56 -0.65 -11.93 7.46
N ALA A 57 -1.82 -11.41 7.82
CA ALA A 57 -2.90 -12.21 8.41
C ALA A 57 -3.76 -12.94 7.36
N ILE A 58 -4.08 -12.29 6.24
CA ILE A 58 -4.95 -12.81 5.18
C ILE A 58 -4.27 -13.94 4.40
N ASN A 59 -3.00 -13.78 4.01
CA ASN A 59 -2.33 -14.72 3.11
C ASN A 59 -2.30 -16.17 3.64
N PRO A 60 -1.90 -16.45 4.88
CA PRO A 60 -1.93 -17.82 5.40
C PRO A 60 -3.36 -18.36 5.58
N ALA A 61 -4.32 -17.50 5.91
CA ALA A 61 -5.72 -17.90 6.04
C ALA A 61 -6.30 -18.30 4.68
N PHE A 62 -6.06 -17.49 3.64
CA PHE A 62 -6.45 -17.83 2.28
C PHE A 62 -5.74 -19.09 1.77
N ALA A 63 -4.45 -19.26 2.02
CA ALA A 63 -3.70 -20.44 1.61
C ALA A 63 -4.33 -21.73 2.19
N THR A 64 -4.71 -21.69 3.45
CA THR A 64 -5.42 -22.80 4.12
C THR A 64 -6.79 -23.05 3.50
N TYR A 65 -7.57 -22.01 3.27
CA TYR A 65 -8.88 -22.08 2.63
C TYR A 65 -8.76 -22.68 1.21
N TRP A 66 -7.82 -22.16 0.39
CA TRP A 66 -7.63 -22.60 -0.99
C TRP A 66 -7.18 -24.05 -1.08
N LYS A 67 -6.21 -24.42 -0.24
CA LYS A 67 -5.74 -25.83 -0.14
C LYS A 67 -6.88 -26.79 0.20
N LYS A 68 -7.71 -26.43 1.17
CA LYS A 68 -8.88 -27.25 1.55
C LYS A 68 -9.90 -27.36 0.40
N LYS A 69 -10.10 -26.29 -0.36
CA LYS A 69 -11.10 -26.22 -1.42
C LYS A 69 -10.66 -26.95 -2.69
N THR A 70 -9.37 -26.84 -3.06
CA THR A 70 -8.88 -27.26 -4.38
C THR A 70 -7.78 -28.32 -4.33
N GLY A 71 -7.14 -28.52 -3.19
CA GLY A 71 -5.94 -29.32 -3.05
C GLY A 71 -4.66 -28.61 -3.52
N GLN A 72 -4.74 -27.35 -4.02
CA GLN A 72 -3.61 -26.59 -4.53
C GLN A 72 -2.97 -25.76 -3.41
N ASP A 73 -1.62 -25.78 -3.37
CA ASP A 73 -0.87 -24.89 -2.51
C ASP A 73 -0.72 -23.53 -3.16
N VAL A 74 -0.86 -22.46 -2.35
CA VAL A 74 -0.63 -21.10 -2.80
C VAL A 74 0.40 -20.40 -1.91
N THR A 75 1.33 -19.68 -2.55
CA THR A 75 2.31 -18.81 -1.90
C THR A 75 2.13 -17.38 -2.39
N PHE A 76 2.72 -16.42 -1.67
CA PHE A 76 2.54 -15.01 -1.97
C PHE A 76 3.88 -14.30 -2.05
N ARG A 77 4.05 -13.55 -3.14
CA ARG A 77 5.09 -12.53 -3.26
C ARG A 77 4.47 -11.17 -3.03
N MET A 78 4.90 -10.48 -1.98
CA MET A 78 4.34 -9.18 -1.61
C MET A 78 5.29 -8.04 -1.98
N SER A 79 4.73 -6.99 -2.61
CA SER A 79 5.42 -5.71 -2.78
C SER A 79 4.59 -4.64 -2.07
N HIS A 80 5.19 -3.95 -1.10
CA HIS A 80 4.53 -2.88 -0.35
C HIS A 80 5.22 -1.54 -0.60
N GLY A 81 4.45 -0.49 -0.87
CA GLY A 81 4.98 0.84 -1.13
C GLY A 81 3.90 1.90 -1.26
N GLY A 82 4.31 3.13 -1.54
CA GLY A 82 3.35 4.20 -1.85
C GLY A 82 2.51 3.84 -3.08
N SER A 83 1.19 3.98 -3.00
CA SER A 83 0.23 3.46 -3.97
C SER A 83 0.50 3.93 -5.41
N GLY A 84 0.74 5.25 -5.61
CA GLY A 84 1.09 5.77 -6.94
C GLY A 84 2.45 5.28 -7.45
N LYS A 85 3.40 4.97 -6.56
CA LYS A 85 4.68 4.34 -6.92
C LYS A 85 4.48 2.89 -7.35
N GLN A 86 3.61 2.15 -6.63
CA GLN A 86 3.26 0.77 -6.96
C GLN A 86 2.52 0.66 -8.29
N SER A 87 1.56 1.57 -8.53
CA SER A 87 0.86 1.66 -9.83
C SER A 87 1.84 1.85 -10.99
N ARG A 88 2.78 2.80 -10.86
CA ARG A 88 3.83 3.00 -11.87
C ARG A 88 4.70 1.78 -12.07
N ALA A 89 5.10 1.10 -11.00
CA ALA A 89 5.92 -0.11 -11.11
C ALA A 89 5.20 -1.21 -11.93
N ILE A 90 3.88 -1.38 -11.75
CA ILE A 90 3.10 -2.32 -12.56
C ILE A 90 3.07 -1.87 -14.04
N ILE A 91 2.86 -0.58 -14.30
CA ILE A 91 2.87 -0.03 -15.67
C ILE A 91 4.24 -0.23 -16.33
N ASP A 92 5.32 -0.08 -15.58
CA ASP A 92 6.72 -0.22 -16.01
C ASP A 92 7.20 -1.68 -16.07
N GLY A 93 6.31 -2.66 -15.82
CA GLY A 93 6.59 -4.08 -16.04
C GLY A 93 6.71 -4.95 -14.79
N LEU A 94 6.40 -4.45 -13.58
CA LEU A 94 6.27 -5.31 -12.41
C LEU A 94 5.07 -6.25 -12.60
N GLU A 95 5.33 -7.54 -12.71
CA GLU A 95 4.33 -8.55 -13.03
C GLU A 95 3.47 -8.93 -11.80
N ALA A 96 2.56 -8.03 -11.44
CA ALA A 96 1.56 -8.26 -10.40
C ALA A 96 0.42 -9.14 -10.92
N ASP A 97 -0.03 -10.10 -10.12
CA ASP A 97 -1.30 -10.83 -10.36
C ASP A 97 -2.49 -10.07 -9.80
N VAL A 98 -2.30 -9.42 -8.67
CA VAL A 98 -3.30 -8.56 -8.04
C VAL A 98 -2.69 -7.23 -7.60
N ALA A 99 -3.48 -6.16 -7.70
CA ALA A 99 -3.17 -4.83 -7.21
C ALA A 99 -4.13 -4.49 -6.05
N THR A 100 -3.58 -4.14 -4.89
CA THR A 100 -4.34 -3.78 -3.69
C THR A 100 -3.87 -2.41 -3.22
N LEU A 101 -4.42 -1.36 -3.85
CA LEU A 101 -3.89 -0.01 -3.79
C LEU A 101 -4.74 0.93 -2.92
N ALA A 102 -4.28 2.16 -2.70
CA ALA A 102 -4.92 3.08 -1.78
C ALA A 102 -6.15 3.78 -2.36
N LEU A 103 -6.29 3.85 -3.68
CA LEU A 103 -7.36 4.60 -4.35
C LEU A 103 -7.57 4.13 -5.80
N ALA A 104 -8.80 4.31 -6.30
CA ALA A 104 -9.20 3.77 -7.58
C ALA A 104 -8.39 4.32 -8.76
N TYR A 105 -8.04 5.60 -8.76
CA TYR A 105 -7.23 6.19 -9.84
C TYR A 105 -5.90 5.46 -10.07
N ASP A 106 -5.26 4.95 -9.01
CA ASP A 106 -3.99 4.23 -9.17
C ASP A 106 -4.17 2.89 -9.89
N ILE A 107 -5.36 2.29 -9.85
CA ILE A 107 -5.72 1.11 -10.67
C ILE A 107 -6.23 1.54 -12.06
N ASP A 108 -6.98 2.62 -12.16
CA ASP A 108 -7.46 3.18 -13.45
C ASP A 108 -6.31 3.47 -14.41
N VAL A 109 -5.18 3.98 -13.90
CA VAL A 109 -4.02 4.24 -14.77
C VAL A 109 -3.33 2.97 -15.24
N ILE A 110 -3.36 1.88 -14.47
CA ILE A 110 -2.88 0.56 -14.92
C ILE A 110 -3.77 0.06 -16.07
N SER A 111 -5.09 0.19 -15.91
CA SER A 111 -6.05 -0.14 -16.96
C SER A 111 -5.87 0.72 -18.22
N SER A 112 -5.86 2.04 -18.06
CA SER A 112 -5.86 2.97 -19.17
C SER A 112 -4.54 3.06 -19.93
N LYS A 113 -3.39 3.04 -19.22
CA LYS A 113 -2.06 3.19 -19.81
C LYS A 113 -1.44 1.87 -20.24
N ALA A 114 -1.51 0.83 -19.42
CA ALA A 114 -0.88 -0.46 -19.68
C ALA A 114 -1.83 -1.51 -20.27
N LYS A 115 -3.15 -1.28 -20.23
CA LYS A 115 -4.18 -2.22 -20.72
C LYS A 115 -4.12 -3.61 -20.05
N LEU A 116 -3.68 -3.67 -18.79
CA LEU A 116 -3.47 -4.93 -18.07
C LEU A 116 -4.73 -5.47 -17.39
N LEU A 117 -5.78 -4.65 -17.28
CA LEU A 117 -7.09 -5.05 -16.73
C LEU A 117 -8.23 -4.25 -17.40
N PRO A 118 -9.49 -4.74 -17.32
CA PRO A 118 -10.63 -4.06 -17.91
C PRO A 118 -10.88 -2.67 -17.34
N ALA A 119 -11.49 -1.77 -18.13
CA ALA A 119 -11.83 -0.42 -17.67
C ALA A 119 -12.90 -0.40 -16.58
N ASP A 120 -13.75 -1.40 -16.53
CA ASP A 120 -14.84 -1.55 -15.56
C ASP A 120 -14.48 -2.47 -14.39
N TRP A 121 -13.20 -2.62 -14.09
CA TRP A 121 -12.64 -3.48 -13.04
C TRP A 121 -13.32 -3.30 -11.66
N GLN A 122 -13.79 -2.09 -11.34
CA GLN A 122 -14.48 -1.81 -10.07
C GLN A 122 -15.81 -2.58 -9.91
N LYS A 123 -16.41 -3.04 -11.00
CA LYS A 123 -17.64 -3.83 -10.98
C LYS A 123 -17.41 -5.32 -10.70
N ALA A 124 -16.15 -5.76 -10.65
CA ALA A 124 -15.80 -7.16 -10.50
C ALA A 124 -16.11 -7.71 -9.09
N LEU A 125 -16.13 -6.85 -8.07
CA LEU A 125 -16.34 -7.20 -6.67
C LEU A 125 -17.30 -6.20 -6.00
N PRO A 126 -17.92 -6.56 -4.86
CA PRO A 126 -18.81 -5.67 -4.11
C PRO A 126 -18.13 -4.34 -3.71
N ASP A 127 -18.95 -3.33 -3.39
CA ASP A 127 -18.52 -2.03 -2.85
C ASP A 127 -17.45 -1.36 -3.73
N ASN A 128 -17.65 -1.36 -5.06
CA ASN A 128 -16.68 -0.84 -6.03
C ASN A 128 -15.29 -1.49 -5.88
N SER A 129 -15.26 -2.78 -5.56
CA SER A 129 -14.04 -3.56 -5.30
C SER A 129 -13.23 -3.06 -4.09
N SER A 130 -13.90 -2.51 -3.07
CA SER A 130 -13.29 -2.02 -1.83
C SER A 130 -13.76 -2.87 -0.64
N PRO A 131 -13.03 -3.94 -0.26
CA PRO A 131 -13.46 -4.90 0.77
C PRO A 131 -13.39 -4.35 2.21
N TYR A 132 -12.81 -3.19 2.38
CA TYR A 132 -12.68 -2.47 3.65
C TYR A 132 -12.50 -0.98 3.40
N THR A 133 -12.69 -0.19 4.45
CA THR A 133 -12.50 1.27 4.41
C THR A 133 -11.60 1.75 5.55
N SER A 134 -11.17 2.98 5.49
CA SER A 134 -10.48 3.70 6.54
C SER A 134 -10.88 5.18 6.51
N THR A 135 -10.27 5.99 7.34
CA THR A 135 -10.43 7.45 7.32
C THR A 135 -9.15 8.12 7.81
N ILE A 136 -9.09 9.44 7.76
CA ILE A 136 -7.94 10.19 8.24
C ILE A 136 -8.20 10.67 9.66
N VAL A 137 -7.23 10.41 10.53
CA VAL A 137 -7.17 10.84 11.92
C VAL A 137 -5.83 11.49 12.22
N PHE A 138 -5.69 12.09 13.40
CA PHE A 138 -4.42 12.63 13.86
C PHE A 138 -3.81 11.73 14.92
N LEU A 139 -2.56 11.35 14.74
CA LEU A 139 -1.76 10.72 15.79
C LEU A 139 -0.90 11.79 16.43
N VAL A 140 -1.05 11.99 17.74
CA VAL A 140 -0.33 12.99 18.52
C VAL A 140 0.54 12.33 19.60
N ARG A 141 1.49 13.07 20.13
CA ARG A 141 2.31 12.62 21.27
C ARG A 141 1.44 12.42 22.50
N LYS A 142 1.85 11.51 23.41
CA LYS A 142 1.15 11.25 24.67
C LYS A 142 0.92 12.52 25.47
N GLY A 143 -0.31 12.69 25.96
CA GLY A 143 -0.76 13.89 26.68
C GLY A 143 -1.02 15.09 25.81
N ASN A 144 -0.96 14.94 24.47
CA ASN A 144 -1.27 15.97 23.48
C ASN A 144 -0.66 17.36 23.82
N PRO A 145 0.67 17.48 23.91
CA PRO A 145 1.33 18.69 24.46
C PRO A 145 1.09 19.96 23.62
N LYS A 146 0.66 19.82 22.37
CA LYS A 146 0.30 20.95 21.49
C LYS A 146 -1.20 21.30 21.52
N GLY A 147 -2.01 20.55 22.25
CA GLY A 147 -3.45 20.79 22.34
C GLY A 147 -4.16 20.70 20.99
N ILE A 148 -3.84 19.65 20.21
CA ILE A 148 -4.44 19.39 18.90
C ILE A 148 -5.79 18.71 19.12
N HIS A 149 -6.88 19.35 18.71
CA HIS A 149 -8.24 18.82 18.82
C HIS A 149 -8.93 18.73 17.46
N ASP A 150 -8.57 19.59 16.51
CA ASP A 150 -9.15 19.60 15.17
C ASP A 150 -8.15 20.21 14.15
N TRP A 151 -8.52 20.17 12.88
CA TRP A 151 -7.75 20.70 11.75
C TRP A 151 -7.22 22.12 11.98
N GLY A 152 -8.03 23.01 12.59
CA GLY A 152 -7.63 24.40 12.89
C GLY A 152 -6.41 24.52 13.78
N ASP A 153 -6.13 23.50 14.61
CA ASP A 153 -4.98 23.49 15.49
C ASP A 153 -3.68 23.15 14.76
N LEU A 154 -3.77 22.49 13.60
CA LEU A 154 -2.61 22.06 12.81
C LEU A 154 -1.83 23.21 12.18
N VAL A 155 -2.46 24.38 12.08
CA VAL A 155 -1.88 25.59 11.48
C VAL A 155 -1.50 26.64 12.51
N LYS A 156 -1.50 26.28 13.80
CA LYS A 156 -1.03 27.15 14.89
C LYS A 156 0.49 27.28 14.85
N PRO A 157 1.04 28.45 15.25
CA PRO A 157 2.50 28.62 15.34
C PRO A 157 3.18 27.54 16.20
N GLY A 158 4.28 27.01 15.70
CA GLY A 158 5.09 26.00 16.40
C GLY A 158 4.51 24.58 16.41
N VAL A 159 3.49 24.30 15.60
CA VAL A 159 3.03 22.92 15.31
C VAL A 159 3.70 22.41 14.07
N GLU A 160 4.30 21.22 14.13
CA GLU A 160 4.88 20.51 12.99
C GLU A 160 4.01 19.31 12.60
N VAL A 161 3.61 19.27 11.32
CA VAL A 161 2.72 18.24 10.77
C VAL A 161 3.49 17.28 9.90
N ILE A 162 3.34 15.99 10.13
CA ILE A 162 3.91 14.93 9.29
C ILE A 162 2.80 14.36 8.40
N THR A 163 3.07 14.30 7.12
CA THR A 163 2.22 13.67 6.09
C THR A 163 3.11 13.21 4.92
N PRO A 164 2.75 12.12 4.22
CA PRO A 164 3.52 11.70 3.06
C PRO A 164 3.26 12.58 1.83
N ASN A 165 4.02 12.35 0.76
CA ASN A 165 3.96 13.13 -0.48
C ASN A 165 2.79 12.67 -1.37
N PRO A 166 1.84 13.53 -1.75
CA PRO A 166 0.72 13.20 -2.63
C PRO A 166 1.12 12.75 -4.06
N LYS A 167 2.32 13.10 -4.53
CA LYS A 167 2.82 12.64 -5.84
C LYS A 167 3.19 11.14 -5.85
N THR A 168 3.43 10.54 -4.69
CA THR A 168 3.89 9.14 -4.59
C THR A 168 3.01 8.27 -3.71
N SER A 169 2.34 8.84 -2.73
CA SER A 169 1.50 8.16 -1.74
C SER A 169 0.02 8.41 -2.00
N GLY A 170 -0.74 7.35 -2.24
CA GLY A 170 -2.21 7.45 -2.30
C GLY A 170 -2.82 7.89 -0.98
N GLY A 171 -2.24 7.47 0.17
CA GLY A 171 -2.68 7.92 1.48
C GLY A 171 -2.54 9.42 1.68
N ALA A 172 -1.48 10.01 1.15
CA ALA A 172 -1.29 11.46 1.18
C ALA A 172 -2.36 12.22 0.38
N ARG A 173 -2.87 11.63 -0.72
CA ARG A 173 -3.96 12.22 -1.48
C ARG A 173 -5.25 12.26 -0.65
N TRP A 174 -5.54 11.21 0.10
CA TRP A 174 -6.65 11.20 1.04
C TRP A 174 -6.47 12.22 2.17
N ASN A 175 -5.24 12.34 2.75
CA ASN A 175 -4.93 13.35 3.76
C ASN A 175 -5.17 14.78 3.22
N PHE A 176 -4.70 15.05 2.00
CA PHE A 176 -4.85 16.34 1.32
C PHE A 176 -6.32 16.69 1.10
N LEU A 177 -7.13 15.73 0.61
CA LEU A 177 -8.55 15.96 0.35
C LEU A 177 -9.36 16.13 1.64
N ALA A 178 -9.00 15.41 2.72
CA ALA A 178 -9.62 15.64 4.04
C ALA A 178 -9.34 17.04 4.56
N ALA A 179 -8.09 17.49 4.46
CA ALA A 179 -7.71 18.86 4.83
C ALA A 179 -8.41 19.91 3.97
N TRP A 180 -8.53 19.67 2.66
CA TRP A 180 -9.24 20.54 1.74
C TRP A 180 -10.73 20.65 2.10
N ALA A 181 -11.39 19.52 2.41
CA ALA A 181 -12.78 19.47 2.81
C ALA A 181 -13.03 20.30 4.08
N TYR A 182 -12.12 20.20 5.07
CA TYR A 182 -12.19 21.05 6.25
C TYR A 182 -12.09 22.54 5.92
N GLY A 183 -11.05 22.93 5.16
CA GLY A 183 -10.85 24.33 4.77
C GLY A 183 -12.05 24.89 4.01
N ARG A 184 -12.61 24.10 3.08
CA ARG A 184 -13.81 24.43 2.34
C ARG A 184 -15.04 24.61 3.27
N LYS A 185 -15.26 23.67 4.21
CA LYS A 185 -16.36 23.75 5.19
C LYS A 185 -16.22 24.98 6.09
N ALA A 186 -15.04 25.24 6.61
CA ALA A 186 -14.75 26.40 7.45
C ALA A 186 -14.93 27.73 6.72
N GLY A 187 -14.67 27.77 5.41
CA GLY A 187 -14.85 28.93 4.54
C GLY A 187 -16.21 29.02 3.82
N GLY A 188 -17.26 28.41 4.38
CA GLY A 188 -18.62 28.52 3.83
C GLY A 188 -18.84 27.81 2.48
N GLY A 189 -18.05 26.79 2.18
CA GLY A 189 -18.15 26.00 0.93
C GLY A 189 -17.21 26.46 -0.19
N SER A 190 -16.35 27.45 0.05
CA SER A 190 -15.46 28.04 -0.95
C SER A 190 -14.25 27.14 -1.27
N GLU A 191 -14.01 26.84 -2.54
CA GLU A 191 -12.80 26.13 -3.01
C GLU A 191 -11.52 26.95 -2.70
N ALA A 192 -11.58 28.28 -2.80
CA ALA A 192 -10.45 29.14 -2.45
C ALA A 192 -10.09 29.04 -0.95
N ALA A 193 -11.06 28.84 -0.07
CA ALA A 193 -10.80 28.61 1.35
C ALA A 193 -10.16 27.24 1.60
N GLY A 194 -10.56 26.21 0.85
CA GLY A 194 -9.90 24.91 0.85
C GLY A 194 -8.41 25.02 0.45
N GLU A 195 -8.13 25.71 -0.67
CA GLU A 195 -6.75 25.94 -1.15
C GLU A 195 -5.92 26.75 -0.12
N ALA A 196 -6.48 27.82 0.42
CA ALA A 196 -5.81 28.68 1.41
C ALA A 196 -5.44 27.88 2.69
N TYR A 197 -6.38 27.08 3.20
CA TYR A 197 -6.13 26.24 4.38
C TYR A 197 -5.01 25.22 4.12
N VAL A 198 -5.10 24.46 3.02
CA VAL A 198 -4.09 23.45 2.70
C VAL A 198 -2.73 24.10 2.44
N LYS A 199 -2.69 25.26 1.79
CA LYS A 199 -1.45 26.04 1.61
C LYS A 199 -0.84 26.40 2.96
N GLN A 200 -1.63 26.88 3.92
CA GLN A 200 -1.16 27.16 5.27
C GLN A 200 -0.67 25.88 5.96
N LEU A 201 -1.44 24.77 5.90
CA LEU A 201 -1.06 23.49 6.48
C LEU A 201 0.32 23.01 5.99
N PHE A 202 0.59 23.11 4.68
CA PHE A 202 1.86 22.67 4.12
C PHE A 202 3.05 23.56 4.49
N THR A 203 2.83 24.76 5.04
CA THR A 203 3.94 25.55 5.66
C THR A 203 4.43 24.94 6.97
N HIS A 204 3.61 24.08 7.60
CA HIS A 204 3.90 23.34 8.83
C HIS A 204 4.46 21.93 8.59
N VAL A 205 4.65 21.53 7.32
CA VAL A 205 5.13 20.20 6.95
C VAL A 205 6.64 20.25 6.67
N PRO A 206 7.50 19.79 7.62
CA PRO A 206 8.95 19.87 7.47
C PRO A 206 9.52 18.82 6.50
N VAL A 207 8.83 17.68 6.33
CA VAL A 207 9.28 16.56 5.49
C VAL A 207 8.11 15.86 4.81
N LEU A 208 8.32 15.42 3.57
CA LEU A 208 7.37 14.62 2.80
C LEU A 208 7.99 13.24 2.49
N ASP A 209 7.58 12.23 3.24
CA ASP A 209 7.98 10.85 2.98
C ASP A 209 7.30 10.29 1.73
N SER A 210 7.94 9.31 1.08
CA SER A 210 7.43 8.73 -0.18
C SER A 210 6.17 7.87 -0.03
N GLY A 211 5.82 7.46 1.18
CA GLY A 211 4.66 6.61 1.49
C GLY A 211 4.20 6.78 2.94
N ALA A 212 3.02 6.26 3.25
CA ALA A 212 2.40 6.42 4.56
C ALA A 212 3.23 5.76 5.68
N ARG A 213 3.77 4.56 5.46
CA ARG A 213 4.64 3.90 6.45
C ARG A 213 5.94 4.69 6.69
N GLY A 214 6.49 5.37 5.67
CA GLY A 214 7.61 6.28 5.85
C GLY A 214 7.28 7.43 6.79
N ALA A 215 6.11 8.06 6.60
CA ALA A 215 5.63 9.14 7.48
C ALA A 215 5.39 8.63 8.92
N THR A 216 4.82 7.43 9.07
CA THR A 216 4.67 6.78 10.38
C THR A 216 6.04 6.56 11.05
N THR A 217 7.03 6.03 10.33
CA THR A 217 8.40 5.85 10.84
C THR A 217 9.04 7.19 11.23
N THR A 218 8.89 8.23 10.41
CA THR A 218 9.39 9.58 10.71
C THR A 218 8.79 10.11 12.01
N PHE A 219 7.50 9.96 12.20
CA PHE A 219 6.81 10.40 13.42
C PHE A 219 7.12 9.48 14.61
N VAL A 220 6.87 8.18 14.49
CA VAL A 220 6.90 7.22 15.62
C VAL A 220 8.33 6.91 16.08
N GLU A 221 9.23 6.62 15.13
CA GLU A 221 10.56 6.09 15.44
C GLU A 221 11.61 7.21 15.50
N ARG A 222 11.56 8.17 14.55
CA ARG A 222 12.53 9.27 14.51
C ARG A 222 12.16 10.43 15.41
N GLY A 223 10.93 10.47 15.93
CA GLY A 223 10.47 11.50 16.85
C GLY A 223 10.26 12.89 16.25
N ILE A 224 10.15 12.99 14.91
CA ILE A 224 9.97 14.25 14.19
C ILE A 224 8.48 14.61 14.12
N GLY A 225 8.15 15.88 14.31
CA GLY A 225 6.81 16.45 14.24
C GLY A 225 5.98 16.27 15.51
N ASP A 226 4.92 17.03 15.61
CA ASP A 226 3.99 17.07 16.74
C ASP A 226 2.73 16.24 16.47
N VAL A 227 2.33 16.16 15.20
CA VAL A 227 1.14 15.45 14.73
C VAL A 227 1.39 14.77 13.40
N LEU A 228 0.92 13.52 13.27
CA LEU A 228 0.91 12.78 12.02
C LEU A 228 -0.52 12.71 11.48
N LEU A 229 -0.74 13.17 10.25
CA LEU A 229 -1.95 12.86 9.49
C LEU A 229 -1.85 11.42 9.02
N ALA A 230 -2.63 10.55 9.62
CA ALA A 230 -2.56 9.11 9.38
C ALA A 230 -3.91 8.54 8.96
N TRP A 231 -3.87 7.44 8.22
CA TRP A 231 -5.02 6.57 8.14
C TRP A 231 -5.31 5.98 9.52
N GLU A 232 -6.59 5.81 9.83
CA GLU A 232 -7.05 5.31 11.13
C GLU A 232 -6.38 3.98 11.52
N ASN A 233 -6.24 3.05 10.57
CA ASN A 233 -5.55 1.78 10.80
C ASN A 233 -4.06 1.96 11.16
N GLU A 234 -3.34 2.90 10.54
CA GLU A 234 -1.94 3.20 10.87
C GLU A 234 -1.83 3.86 12.25
N ALA A 235 -2.73 4.78 12.57
CA ALA A 235 -2.77 5.42 13.87
C ALA A 235 -3.04 4.40 14.99
N LEU A 236 -4.03 3.51 14.81
CA LEU A 236 -4.34 2.43 15.75
C LEU A 236 -3.19 1.42 15.87
N LEU A 237 -2.52 1.10 14.77
CA LEU A 237 -1.33 0.25 14.78
C LEU A 237 -0.20 0.91 15.58
N ALA A 238 0.05 2.19 15.34
CA ALA A 238 1.08 2.94 16.05
C ALA A 238 0.78 3.06 17.55
N GLU A 239 -0.45 3.39 17.92
CA GLU A 239 -0.89 3.51 19.31
C GLU A 239 -0.80 2.18 20.07
N LYS A 240 -1.24 1.08 19.45
CA LYS A 240 -1.40 -0.22 20.13
C LYS A 240 -0.17 -1.12 20.06
N LYS A 241 0.64 -1.00 18.99
CA LYS A 241 1.73 -1.94 18.70
C LYS A 241 3.10 -1.29 18.54
N LEU A 242 3.23 -0.25 17.70
CA LEU A 242 4.55 0.31 17.35
C LEU A 242 5.11 1.21 18.45
N GLY A 243 4.24 1.88 19.20
CA GLY A 243 4.63 2.82 20.25
C GLY A 243 3.60 2.85 21.38
N ALA A 244 3.20 1.67 21.88
CA ALA A 244 2.18 1.55 22.91
C ALA A 244 2.41 2.51 24.09
N GLY A 245 1.39 3.31 24.40
CA GLY A 245 1.44 4.30 25.48
C GLY A 245 2.22 5.58 25.18
N LYS A 246 2.74 5.77 23.96
CA LYS A 246 3.49 6.99 23.57
C LYS A 246 2.68 7.97 22.72
N PHE A 247 1.53 7.56 22.24
CA PHE A 247 0.70 8.32 21.32
C PHE A 247 -0.76 8.29 21.72
N GLU A 248 -1.52 9.25 21.22
CA GLU A 248 -2.97 9.36 21.33
C GLU A 248 -3.57 9.68 19.96
N ILE A 249 -4.79 9.19 19.72
CA ILE A 249 -5.51 9.47 18.48
C ILE A 249 -6.52 10.59 18.73
N VAL A 250 -6.48 11.60 17.87
CA VAL A 250 -7.47 12.68 17.83
C VAL A 250 -8.32 12.48 16.57
N ASN A 251 -9.63 12.39 16.77
CA ASN A 251 -10.59 12.28 15.67
C ASN A 251 -11.05 13.69 15.28
N PRO A 252 -10.80 14.13 14.03
CA PRO A 252 -11.17 15.48 13.61
C PRO A 252 -12.69 15.63 13.42
N SER A 253 -13.17 16.86 13.41
CA SER A 253 -14.60 17.19 13.20
C SER A 253 -15.14 16.77 11.83
N ILE A 254 -14.28 16.61 10.84
CA ILE A 254 -14.59 16.15 9.49
C ILE A 254 -13.39 15.38 8.95
N SER A 255 -13.63 14.31 8.19
CA SER A 255 -12.61 13.55 7.49
C SER A 255 -13.15 13.07 6.15
N ILE A 256 -12.46 12.14 5.50
CA ILE A 256 -12.83 11.55 4.21
C ILE A 256 -12.96 10.03 4.33
N LEU A 257 -13.98 9.45 3.69
CA LEU A 257 -14.09 8.01 3.54
C LEU A 257 -13.01 7.53 2.57
N ALA A 258 -12.02 6.83 3.08
CA ALA A 258 -10.98 6.20 2.26
C ALA A 258 -11.41 4.78 1.89
N GLU A 259 -11.51 4.53 0.59
CA GLU A 259 -11.99 3.28 -0.01
C GLU A 259 -10.85 2.65 -0.82
N PRO A 260 -9.93 1.87 -0.18
CA PRO A 260 -8.82 1.24 -0.88
C PRO A 260 -9.32 0.04 -1.70
N PRO A 261 -9.19 0.11 -3.03
CA PRO A 261 -9.71 -0.92 -3.91
C PRO A 261 -8.72 -2.04 -4.16
N VAL A 262 -9.25 -3.17 -4.63
CA VAL A 262 -8.48 -4.34 -5.05
C VAL A 262 -8.88 -4.77 -6.46
N ALA A 263 -7.93 -5.23 -7.26
CA ALA A 263 -8.21 -5.71 -8.62
C ALA A 263 -7.24 -6.83 -9.04
N VAL A 264 -7.76 -7.76 -9.84
CA VAL A 264 -6.92 -8.72 -10.58
C VAL A 264 -6.28 -7.99 -11.76
N VAL A 265 -4.97 -8.10 -11.91
CA VAL A 265 -4.24 -7.62 -13.08
C VAL A 265 -4.34 -8.70 -14.18
N ALA A 266 -5.48 -8.72 -14.85
CA ALA A 266 -5.95 -9.85 -15.64
C ALA A 266 -4.96 -10.36 -16.70
N ALA A 267 -4.25 -9.45 -17.39
CA ALA A 267 -3.28 -9.84 -18.41
C ALA A 267 -2.07 -10.59 -17.81
N ASN A 268 -1.61 -10.17 -16.62
CA ASN A 268 -0.51 -10.83 -15.92
C ASN A 268 -0.98 -12.16 -15.33
N ALA A 269 -2.10 -12.16 -14.62
CA ALA A 269 -2.68 -13.37 -14.03
C ALA A 269 -2.90 -14.46 -15.10
N LYS A 270 -3.37 -14.06 -16.29
CA LYS A 270 -3.52 -14.97 -17.44
C LYS A 270 -2.17 -15.57 -17.89
N ARG A 271 -1.13 -14.73 -18.03
CA ARG A 271 0.21 -15.24 -18.41
C ARG A 271 0.80 -16.19 -17.40
N HIS A 272 0.50 -15.96 -16.12
CA HIS A 272 1.01 -16.78 -15.01
C HIS A 272 0.13 -18.03 -14.74
N GLY A 273 -1.08 -18.10 -15.32
CA GLY A 273 -2.05 -19.15 -15.01
C GLY A 273 -2.64 -19.03 -13.60
N THR A 274 -2.71 -17.80 -13.08
CA THR A 274 -3.16 -17.49 -11.72
C THR A 274 -4.54 -16.84 -11.68
N GLU A 275 -5.28 -16.78 -12.79
CA GLU A 275 -6.55 -16.05 -12.90
C GLU A 275 -7.58 -16.49 -11.87
N GLU A 276 -7.80 -17.82 -11.77
CA GLU A 276 -8.80 -18.38 -10.87
C GLU A 276 -8.44 -18.13 -9.40
N VAL A 277 -7.20 -18.42 -9.01
CA VAL A 277 -6.76 -18.26 -7.62
C VAL A 277 -6.68 -16.78 -7.23
N SER A 278 -6.26 -15.88 -8.15
CA SER A 278 -6.23 -14.43 -7.92
C SER A 278 -7.62 -13.86 -7.71
N LYS A 279 -8.60 -14.29 -8.51
CA LYS A 279 -10.00 -13.92 -8.33
C LYS A 279 -10.52 -14.42 -6.99
N ALA A 280 -10.32 -15.71 -6.68
CA ALA A 280 -10.75 -16.29 -5.42
C ALA A 280 -10.08 -15.62 -4.20
N TYR A 281 -8.83 -15.18 -4.33
CA TYR A 281 -8.11 -14.46 -3.28
C TYR A 281 -8.77 -13.10 -2.97
N LEU A 282 -9.15 -12.35 -3.99
CA LEU A 282 -9.84 -11.07 -3.77
C LEU A 282 -11.29 -11.25 -3.30
N GLU A 283 -11.99 -12.27 -3.78
CA GLU A 283 -13.33 -12.65 -3.28
C GLU A 283 -13.29 -13.06 -1.81
N TYR A 284 -12.23 -13.75 -1.39
CA TYR A 284 -12.04 -14.17 0.00
C TYR A 284 -12.01 -12.99 0.98
N LEU A 285 -11.57 -11.80 0.55
CA LEU A 285 -11.56 -10.60 1.38
C LEU A 285 -12.96 -10.19 1.89
N TYR A 286 -14.01 -10.65 1.22
CA TYR A 286 -15.41 -10.42 1.62
C TYR A 286 -16.00 -11.58 2.46
N SER A 287 -15.23 -12.63 2.74
CA SER A 287 -15.68 -13.70 3.63
C SER A 287 -15.75 -13.23 5.08
N PRO A 288 -16.63 -13.81 5.92
CA PRO A 288 -16.71 -13.45 7.33
C PRO A 288 -15.36 -13.56 8.06
N GLU A 289 -14.57 -14.59 7.76
CA GLU A 289 -13.25 -14.81 8.36
C GLU A 289 -12.29 -13.70 8.00
N ALA A 290 -12.24 -13.30 6.73
CA ALA A 290 -11.39 -12.22 6.26
C ALA A 290 -11.86 -10.86 6.81
N GLN A 291 -13.17 -10.62 6.90
CA GLN A 291 -13.73 -9.39 7.46
C GLN A 291 -13.39 -9.24 8.96
N VAL A 292 -13.36 -10.33 9.72
CA VAL A 292 -12.84 -10.31 11.11
C VAL A 292 -11.35 -9.99 11.13
N ALA A 293 -10.55 -10.56 10.23
CA ALA A 293 -9.12 -10.24 10.12
C ALA A 293 -8.88 -8.77 9.73
N ILE A 294 -9.69 -8.23 8.83
CA ILE A 294 -9.70 -6.82 8.43
C ILE A 294 -9.93 -5.92 9.66
N ALA A 295 -10.98 -6.19 10.45
CA ALA A 295 -11.28 -5.41 11.65
C ALA A 295 -10.18 -5.52 12.73
N ARG A 296 -9.59 -6.70 12.93
CA ARG A 296 -8.46 -6.92 13.86
C ARG A 296 -7.16 -6.23 13.42
N ASN A 297 -7.04 -5.93 12.13
CA ASN A 297 -5.96 -5.13 11.57
C ASN A 297 -6.36 -3.65 11.37
N PHE A 298 -7.38 -3.23 12.13
CA PHE A 298 -7.79 -1.83 12.28
C PHE A 298 -8.40 -1.18 11.03
N TYR A 299 -8.82 -1.96 10.03
CA TYR A 299 -9.64 -1.47 8.94
C TYR A 299 -11.12 -1.63 9.27
N ARG A 300 -11.93 -0.71 8.78
CA ARG A 300 -13.39 -0.77 8.91
C ARG A 300 -13.92 -1.83 7.94
N PRO A 301 -14.47 -2.95 8.42
CA PRO A 301 -14.98 -4.01 7.54
C PRO A 301 -16.21 -3.56 6.78
N SER A 302 -16.42 -4.08 5.57
CA SER A 302 -17.60 -3.84 4.76
C SER A 302 -18.83 -4.65 5.20
N ASP A 303 -18.62 -5.82 5.84
CA ASP A 303 -19.71 -6.62 6.42
C ASP A 303 -20.32 -5.91 7.62
N PRO A 304 -21.62 -5.51 7.59
CA PRO A 304 -22.26 -4.77 8.66
C PRO A 304 -22.39 -5.55 9.98
N LYS A 305 -22.47 -6.90 9.92
CA LYS A 305 -22.50 -7.73 11.12
C LYS A 305 -21.15 -7.75 11.83
N ILE A 306 -20.08 -7.82 11.06
CA ILE A 306 -18.73 -7.75 11.60
C ILE A 306 -18.43 -6.33 12.07
N ALA A 307 -18.80 -5.29 11.29
CA ALA A 307 -18.66 -3.91 11.68
C ALA A 307 -19.31 -3.59 13.04
N ALA A 308 -20.49 -4.14 13.29
CA ALA A 308 -21.18 -3.98 14.57
C ALA A 308 -20.40 -4.59 15.76
N GLN A 309 -19.69 -5.70 15.55
CA GLN A 309 -18.88 -6.36 16.60
C GLN A 309 -17.64 -5.53 16.98
N PHE A 310 -17.16 -4.69 16.07
CA PHE A 310 -15.98 -3.86 16.26
C PHE A 310 -16.32 -2.36 16.39
N ALA A 311 -17.58 -2.01 16.58
CA ALA A 311 -18.05 -0.60 16.60
C ALA A 311 -17.34 0.27 17.65
N SER A 312 -16.94 -0.30 18.80
CA SER A 312 -16.20 0.43 19.82
C SER A 312 -14.77 0.82 19.41
N GLN A 313 -14.21 0.16 18.38
CA GLN A 313 -12.88 0.45 17.86
C GLN A 313 -12.90 1.65 16.90
N PHE A 314 -14.04 1.92 16.26
CA PHE A 314 -14.17 2.87 15.17
C PHE A 314 -15.16 3.98 15.53
N PRO A 315 -14.69 5.12 16.02
CA PRO A 315 -15.57 6.25 16.37
C PRO A 315 -16.30 6.78 15.13
N LYS A 316 -17.45 7.38 15.35
CA LYS A 316 -18.19 8.09 14.29
C LYS A 316 -17.48 9.40 14.01
N ILE A 317 -17.20 9.67 12.75
CA ILE A 317 -16.61 10.90 12.23
C ILE A 317 -17.48 11.36 11.06
N ASP A 318 -17.68 12.66 10.88
CA ASP A 318 -18.31 13.20 9.68
C ASP A 318 -17.40 12.96 8.48
N LEU A 319 -17.87 12.21 7.48
CA LEU A 319 -17.07 11.82 6.33
C LEU A 319 -17.63 12.46 5.05
N VAL A 320 -16.76 13.15 4.32
CA VAL A 320 -16.98 13.44 2.91
C VAL A 320 -16.54 12.24 2.07
N THR A 321 -17.04 12.16 0.83
CA THR A 321 -16.69 11.08 -0.09
C THR A 321 -16.05 11.63 -1.35
N ILE A 322 -15.23 10.80 -2.00
CA ILE A 322 -14.58 11.21 -3.24
C ILE A 322 -15.57 11.53 -4.35
N ASP A 323 -16.64 10.75 -4.47
CA ASP A 323 -17.62 10.92 -5.55
C ASP A 323 -18.52 12.12 -5.34
N LYS A 324 -19.10 12.25 -4.15
CA LYS A 324 -20.07 13.31 -3.85
C LYS A 324 -19.41 14.67 -3.72
N ASP A 325 -18.27 14.74 -3.04
CA ASP A 325 -17.67 16.00 -2.61
C ASP A 325 -16.58 16.51 -3.55
N PHE A 326 -15.97 15.61 -4.36
CA PHE A 326 -14.88 15.92 -5.28
C PHE A 326 -15.15 15.50 -6.73
N GLY A 327 -16.30 14.87 -7.01
CA GLY A 327 -16.72 14.45 -8.35
C GLY A 327 -15.95 13.27 -8.91
N GLY A 328 -15.46 12.40 -8.04
CA GLY A 328 -14.73 11.17 -8.36
C GLY A 328 -13.22 11.36 -8.55
N TRP A 329 -12.49 10.24 -8.55
CA TRP A 329 -11.04 10.26 -8.58
C TRP A 329 -10.45 10.91 -9.82
N THR A 330 -11.03 10.69 -11.01
CA THR A 330 -10.51 11.29 -12.25
C THR A 330 -10.50 12.81 -12.18
N LYS A 331 -11.60 13.40 -11.67
CA LYS A 331 -11.70 14.86 -11.51
C LYS A 331 -10.77 15.35 -10.41
N ALA A 332 -10.76 14.68 -9.26
CA ALA A 332 -9.91 15.05 -8.14
C ALA A 332 -8.42 14.96 -8.50
N GLN A 333 -8.00 13.91 -9.18
CA GLN A 333 -6.62 13.77 -9.63
C GLN A 333 -6.19 14.95 -10.51
N LYS A 334 -7.00 15.28 -11.51
CA LYS A 334 -6.72 16.39 -12.43
C LYS A 334 -6.65 17.74 -11.71
N ALA A 335 -7.58 17.99 -10.78
CA ALA A 335 -7.67 19.28 -10.10
C ALA A 335 -6.55 19.48 -9.06
N TYR A 336 -6.18 18.42 -8.36
CA TYR A 336 -5.33 18.54 -7.17
C TYR A 336 -3.92 17.96 -7.34
N PHE A 337 -3.72 16.89 -8.12
CA PHE A 337 -2.49 16.09 -8.06
C PHE A 337 -1.75 15.93 -9.38
N ASP A 338 -2.36 16.17 -10.53
CA ASP A 338 -1.68 16.21 -11.82
C ASP A 338 -0.70 17.40 -11.85
N ASP A 339 0.23 17.38 -12.81
CA ASP A 339 1.18 18.45 -12.98
C ASP A 339 0.47 19.79 -13.22
N GLY A 340 0.85 20.80 -12.44
CA GLY A 340 0.17 22.09 -12.37
C GLY A 340 -1.14 22.10 -11.55
N GLY A 341 -1.52 20.98 -10.92
CA GLY A 341 -2.65 20.91 -10.01
C GLY A 341 -2.45 21.71 -8.72
N ALA A 342 -3.47 21.68 -7.84
CA ALA A 342 -3.43 22.47 -6.61
C ALA A 342 -2.21 22.16 -5.73
N PHE A 343 -1.82 20.89 -5.63
CA PHE A 343 -0.64 20.52 -4.84
C PHE A 343 0.63 21.20 -5.34
N ASP A 344 0.86 21.25 -6.66
CA ASP A 344 2.06 21.89 -7.23
C ASP A 344 2.06 23.41 -7.00
N ARG A 345 0.88 24.06 -7.06
CA ARG A 345 0.76 25.49 -6.75
C ARG A 345 1.01 25.81 -5.27
N ILE A 346 0.60 24.90 -4.39
CA ILE A 346 0.72 25.04 -2.93
C ILE A 346 2.14 24.74 -2.46
N TYR A 347 2.71 23.64 -2.95
CA TYR A 347 4.00 23.13 -2.53
C TYR A 347 5.08 23.49 -3.55
N THR A 348 5.46 24.76 -3.57
CA THR A 348 6.70 25.19 -4.24
C THR A 348 7.88 24.86 -3.32
N LYS A 349 8.78 23.95 -3.75
CA LYS A 349 10.04 23.72 -3.04
C LYS A 349 10.72 25.05 -2.76
N LYS A 350 10.94 25.36 -1.48
CA LYS A 350 11.86 26.42 -1.07
C LYS A 350 13.28 26.02 -1.35
#